data_ef61987a6c1c71e710c925edf8ab34ae
#
_entry.id   ef61987a6c1c71e710c925edf8ab34ae
#
_cell.length_a   1.000
_cell.length_b   1.000
_cell.length_c   1.000
_cell.angle_alpha   90.00
_cell.angle_beta   90.00
_cell.angle_gamma   90.00
#
_symmetry.space_group_name_H-M   'P 1'
#
loop_
_entity.id
_entity.type
_entity.pdbx_description
1 polymer ?
#
loop_
_entity_poly.entity_id
_entity_poly.type
_entity_poly.pdbx_seq_one_letter_code
_entity_poly.pdbx_strand_id
1 'polypeptide(L)'
;MGSEISHREFTEEDFIAFKKSLYEEHAYIESLFDKGEEVFSDKYQIGYELETCLLTDDNQPNPINKEIIEALNSPLFTNELAKYDLEINGNVFALDVNAPDHIKRDLSSLWAQVQKSAEEFNAKIGLFGVLPSLRLEHFNKKIYQSDMHRYTVASQRIRELRHESVKILFHGEDEISLKKDDVMFEALGTSLQLHLQIPFATSVEYYHAALLASVVMVGFGANSSLVLGKKGWHESRITIFEQSVDTRDKERREHGEETRVHFAHDYIDSWLDLFEQNKMFKLIFADVKDTPKSELHHFNLHNGTIWRWIRPILGQDKSGKHTLRLELRVLPSGPTLKDTHINIWFFIGLIEGLVRSGINLTNIPFETLKDDFYTVAKHGMESKFHEPFQTQKVSLKEWILNDGLKLTEAGLRSFNIQNIETYLDLIKQRVESGQNGASWQLEHYKKYNDISKLMEDYMKNAEQNIPVHNWSI
;
A
#
# COMPACT_ATOMS: atom_id res chain seq x y z
N MET A 1 0.26 -10.49 -1.59
CA MET A 1 0.77 -10.73 -0.21
C MET A 1 1.64 -12.00 -0.11
N GLY A 2 2.52 -12.16 0.92
CA GLY A 2 3.46 -13.28 1.03
C GLY A 2 2.80 -14.66 1.14
N SER A 3 3.52 -15.71 0.72
CA SER A 3 3.08 -17.09 0.70
C SER A 3 2.66 -17.63 2.08
N GLU A 4 1.83 -18.65 2.11
CA GLU A 4 1.48 -19.41 3.33
C GLU A 4 2.73 -20.04 3.96
N ILE A 5 2.73 -20.18 5.27
CA ILE A 5 3.81 -20.80 6.05
C ILE A 5 3.49 -22.25 6.37
N SER A 6 4.55 -23.10 6.54
CA SER A 6 4.38 -24.53 6.69
C SER A 6 3.88 -24.96 8.08
N HIS A 7 4.13 -24.16 9.12
CA HIS A 7 3.83 -24.51 10.51
C HIS A 7 2.98 -23.47 11.22
N ARG A 8 2.20 -23.91 12.23
CA ARG A 8 1.38 -23.04 13.08
C ARG A 8 2.12 -22.49 14.30
N GLU A 9 3.22 -23.11 14.70
CA GLU A 9 4.04 -22.73 15.85
C GLU A 9 5.51 -22.93 15.50
N PHE A 10 6.36 -22.05 16.01
CA PHE A 10 7.81 -22.12 15.84
C PHE A 10 8.47 -22.22 17.21
N THR A 11 9.51 -23.06 17.31
CA THR A 11 10.33 -23.24 18.51
C THR A 11 11.47 -22.21 18.55
N GLU A 12 12.15 -22.10 19.70
CA GLU A 12 13.34 -21.26 19.82
C GLU A 12 14.47 -21.73 18.87
N GLU A 13 14.60 -23.06 18.69
CA GLU A 13 15.54 -23.65 17.73
C GLU A 13 15.25 -23.21 16.30
N ASP A 14 13.97 -23.11 15.91
CA ASP A 14 13.57 -22.64 14.58
C ASP A 14 13.98 -21.16 14.40
N PHE A 15 13.77 -20.31 15.40
CA PHE A 15 14.20 -18.92 15.35
C PHE A 15 15.73 -18.77 15.24
N ILE A 16 16.50 -19.63 15.94
CA ILE A 16 17.98 -19.63 15.86
C ILE A 16 18.42 -20.08 14.45
N ALA A 17 17.85 -21.17 13.94
CA ALA A 17 18.17 -21.70 12.62
C ALA A 17 17.80 -20.70 11.51
N PHE A 18 16.60 -20.13 11.58
CA PHE A 18 16.13 -19.11 10.64
C PHE A 18 17.06 -17.89 10.61
N LYS A 19 17.44 -17.39 11.77
CA LYS A 19 18.35 -16.24 11.90
C LYS A 19 19.70 -16.51 11.25
N LYS A 20 20.24 -17.71 11.41
CA LYS A 20 21.49 -18.12 10.76
C LYS A 20 21.35 -18.07 9.23
N SER A 21 20.32 -18.70 8.67
CA SER A 21 20.08 -18.69 7.23
C SER A 21 19.83 -17.28 6.70
N LEU A 22 19.10 -16.46 7.44
CA LEU A 22 18.87 -15.05 7.10
C LEU A 22 20.19 -14.26 6.99
N TYR A 23 21.12 -14.44 7.92
CA TYR A 23 22.44 -13.79 7.85
C TYR A 23 23.29 -14.29 6.68
N GLU A 24 23.20 -15.58 6.35
CA GLU A 24 23.88 -16.13 5.17
C GLU A 24 23.32 -15.58 3.85
N GLU A 25 22.00 -15.36 3.79
CA GLU A 25 21.35 -14.70 2.64
C GLU A 25 21.69 -13.20 2.58
N HIS A 26 21.82 -12.50 3.72
CA HIS A 26 22.32 -11.12 3.74
C HIS A 26 23.74 -11.00 3.16
N ALA A 27 24.67 -11.87 3.56
CA ALA A 27 26.02 -11.88 2.99
C ALA A 27 26.01 -12.18 1.47
N TYR A 28 25.09 -13.03 1.03
CA TYR A 28 24.90 -13.26 -0.41
C TYR A 28 24.40 -11.99 -1.12
N ILE A 29 23.40 -11.27 -0.55
CA ILE A 29 22.90 -10.01 -1.09
C ILE A 29 24.03 -8.97 -1.21
N GLU A 30 24.85 -8.80 -0.17
CA GLU A 30 26.02 -7.91 -0.22
C GLU A 30 26.91 -8.24 -1.43
N SER A 31 27.20 -9.55 -1.66
CA SER A 31 27.98 -9.99 -2.82
C SER A 31 27.31 -9.72 -4.17
N LEU A 32 25.98 -9.59 -4.23
CA LEU A 32 25.28 -9.18 -5.45
C LEU A 32 25.45 -7.68 -5.71
N PHE A 33 25.35 -6.86 -4.66
CA PHE A 33 25.55 -5.42 -4.78
C PHE A 33 26.99 -5.05 -5.16
N ASP A 34 27.99 -5.81 -4.71
CA ASP A 34 29.39 -5.66 -5.16
C ASP A 34 29.55 -5.91 -6.67
N LYS A 35 28.74 -6.79 -7.26
CA LYS A 35 28.75 -7.08 -8.71
C LYS A 35 27.92 -6.06 -9.52
N GLY A 36 27.00 -5.38 -8.87
CA GLY A 36 26.20 -4.32 -9.46
C GLY A 36 25.45 -4.74 -10.72
N GLU A 37 25.49 -3.89 -11.77
CA GLU A 37 24.76 -4.05 -13.03
C GLU A 37 25.01 -5.37 -13.76
N GLU A 38 26.12 -6.07 -13.49
CA GLU A 38 26.40 -7.36 -14.13
C GLU A 38 25.33 -8.41 -13.80
N VAL A 39 24.79 -8.38 -12.57
CA VAL A 39 23.86 -9.39 -12.07
C VAL A 39 22.43 -8.87 -11.94
N PHE A 40 22.21 -7.55 -11.97
CA PHE A 40 20.90 -6.95 -11.90
C PHE A 40 20.28 -6.69 -13.29
N SER A 41 18.95 -6.75 -13.35
CA SER A 41 18.16 -6.42 -14.52
C SER A 41 18.05 -4.89 -14.68
N ASP A 42 18.14 -4.41 -15.92
CA ASP A 42 17.97 -3.00 -16.32
C ASP A 42 16.55 -2.68 -16.81
N LYS A 43 15.63 -3.65 -16.71
CA LYS A 43 14.26 -3.52 -17.23
C LYS A 43 13.35 -2.73 -16.30
N TYR A 44 12.54 -1.87 -16.89
CA TYR A 44 11.38 -1.29 -16.21
C TYR A 44 10.16 -2.19 -16.37
N GLN A 45 9.57 -2.58 -15.25
CA GLN A 45 8.31 -3.35 -15.25
C GLN A 45 7.37 -2.80 -14.18
N ILE A 46 6.08 -2.98 -14.41
CA ILE A 46 5.03 -2.58 -13.48
C ILE A 46 4.09 -3.74 -13.24
N GLY A 47 3.69 -3.92 -11.99
CA GLY A 47 2.60 -4.78 -11.53
C GLY A 47 1.78 -4.04 -10.47
N TYR A 48 0.66 -4.63 -10.06
CA TYR A 48 -0.17 -4.07 -9.01
C TYR A 48 -0.84 -5.17 -8.20
N GLU A 49 -1.20 -4.84 -6.96
CA GLU A 49 -2.12 -5.58 -6.10
C GLU A 49 -3.27 -4.63 -5.76
N LEU A 50 -4.52 -5.10 -5.87
CA LEU A 50 -5.71 -4.32 -5.56
C LEU A 50 -6.59 -5.09 -4.59
N GLU A 51 -6.73 -4.56 -3.39
CA GLU A 51 -7.62 -5.12 -2.38
C GLU A 51 -9.04 -4.59 -2.59
N THR A 52 -10.05 -5.46 -2.43
CA THR A 52 -11.46 -5.12 -2.57
C THR A 52 -12.26 -5.70 -1.44
N CYS A 53 -13.31 -4.98 -1.01
CA CYS A 53 -14.23 -5.45 0.00
C CYS A 53 -15.40 -6.22 -0.62
N LEU A 54 -15.78 -7.32 0.03
CA LEU A 54 -16.95 -8.14 -0.29
C LEU A 54 -18.12 -7.67 0.57
N LEU A 55 -19.25 -7.42 -0.07
CA LEU A 55 -20.42 -6.79 0.57
C LEU A 55 -21.66 -7.63 0.36
N THR A 56 -22.57 -7.57 1.33
CA THR A 56 -23.96 -8.04 1.21
C THR A 56 -24.77 -7.06 0.36
N ASP A 57 -26.02 -7.39 0.03
CA ASP A 57 -26.92 -6.53 -0.73
C ASP A 57 -27.20 -5.18 -0.05
N ASP A 58 -27.18 -5.14 1.28
CA ASP A 58 -27.31 -3.95 2.10
C ASP A 58 -25.97 -3.27 2.47
N ASN A 59 -24.93 -3.56 1.67
CA ASN A 59 -23.59 -2.99 1.75
C ASN A 59 -22.89 -3.18 3.11
N GLN A 60 -23.15 -4.30 3.81
CA GLN A 60 -22.41 -4.70 5.00
C GLN A 60 -21.27 -5.66 4.62
N PRO A 61 -20.20 -5.80 5.45
CA PRO A 61 -19.11 -6.75 5.20
C PRO A 61 -19.61 -8.18 5.08
N ASN A 62 -19.23 -8.88 4.00
CA ASN A 62 -19.65 -10.25 3.71
C ASN A 62 -18.45 -11.22 3.79
N PRO A 63 -18.35 -12.11 4.80
CA PRO A 63 -17.16 -12.93 5.06
C PRO A 63 -17.08 -14.19 4.19
N ILE A 64 -17.01 -14.05 2.86
CA ILE A 64 -17.07 -15.13 1.86
C ILE A 64 -15.89 -15.16 0.88
N ASN A 65 -14.73 -14.60 1.25
CA ASN A 65 -13.57 -14.57 0.33
C ASN A 65 -13.12 -15.97 -0.09
N LYS A 66 -13.21 -16.96 0.81
CA LYS A 66 -12.82 -18.32 0.53
C LYS A 66 -13.65 -18.92 -0.60
N GLU A 67 -14.96 -18.80 -0.51
CA GLU A 67 -15.92 -19.34 -1.48
C GLU A 67 -15.68 -18.70 -2.87
N ILE A 68 -15.46 -17.39 -2.90
CA ILE A 68 -15.18 -16.66 -4.15
C ILE A 68 -13.84 -17.08 -4.75
N ILE A 69 -12.77 -17.20 -3.95
CA ILE A 69 -11.44 -17.57 -4.44
C ILE A 69 -11.45 -19.02 -4.92
N GLU A 70 -12.12 -19.94 -4.23
CA GLU A 70 -12.28 -21.32 -4.68
C GLU A 70 -13.04 -21.39 -6.03
N ALA A 71 -14.08 -20.58 -6.22
CA ALA A 71 -14.81 -20.51 -7.49
C ALA A 71 -13.99 -19.90 -8.63
N LEU A 72 -13.18 -18.88 -8.35
CA LEU A 72 -12.28 -18.26 -9.33
C LEU A 72 -11.14 -19.20 -9.76
N ASN A 73 -10.69 -20.09 -8.89
CA ASN A 73 -9.64 -21.10 -9.13
C ASN A 73 -8.42 -20.55 -9.89
N SER A 74 -7.91 -19.40 -9.47
CA SER A 74 -6.77 -18.74 -10.09
C SER A 74 -5.83 -18.17 -9.04
N PRO A 75 -4.49 -18.28 -9.20
CA PRO A 75 -3.52 -17.74 -8.25
C PRO A 75 -3.47 -16.21 -8.24
N LEU A 76 -4.18 -15.54 -9.15
CA LEU A 76 -4.26 -14.07 -9.18
C LEU A 76 -5.21 -13.51 -8.12
N PHE A 77 -5.94 -14.37 -7.39
CA PHE A 77 -6.85 -13.95 -6.33
C PHE A 77 -6.46 -14.62 -5.02
N THR A 78 -6.22 -13.81 -3.99
CA THR A 78 -5.73 -14.28 -2.70
C THR A 78 -6.57 -13.78 -1.54
N ASN A 79 -6.55 -14.56 -0.44
CA ASN A 79 -7.20 -14.19 0.81
C ASN A 79 -6.45 -13.04 1.49
N GLU A 80 -7.22 -12.11 2.02
CA GLU A 80 -6.75 -11.12 2.97
C GLU A 80 -7.00 -11.56 4.42
N LEU A 81 -6.52 -10.75 5.40
CA LEU A 81 -6.69 -11.06 6.82
C LEU A 81 -8.17 -11.22 7.17
N ALA A 82 -9.03 -10.34 6.67
CA ALA A 82 -10.47 -10.49 6.87
C ALA A 82 -11.14 -11.27 5.75
N LYS A 83 -12.12 -12.12 6.10
CA LYS A 83 -12.93 -12.88 5.14
C LYS A 83 -13.85 -12.00 4.25
N TYR A 84 -13.97 -10.73 4.56
CA TYR A 84 -14.69 -9.75 3.74
C TYR A 84 -13.77 -8.95 2.81
N ASP A 85 -12.48 -9.27 2.77
CA ASP A 85 -11.52 -8.67 1.85
C ASP A 85 -10.90 -9.74 0.95
N LEU A 86 -10.61 -9.36 -0.29
CA LEU A 86 -9.98 -10.17 -1.31
C LEU A 86 -8.95 -9.32 -2.06
N GLU A 87 -7.78 -9.90 -2.34
CA GLU A 87 -6.73 -9.26 -3.12
C GLU A 87 -6.70 -9.78 -4.56
N ILE A 88 -6.65 -8.84 -5.51
CA ILE A 88 -6.45 -9.07 -6.94
C ILE A 88 -4.99 -8.78 -7.26
N ASN A 89 -4.24 -9.82 -7.65
CA ASN A 89 -2.85 -9.72 -8.09
C ASN A 89 -2.80 -9.53 -9.59
N GLY A 90 -2.49 -8.33 -10.05
CA GLY A 90 -2.37 -8.02 -11.48
C GLY A 90 -1.16 -8.68 -12.14
N ASN A 91 -1.24 -8.84 -13.46
CA ASN A 91 -0.11 -9.32 -14.23
C ASN A 91 1.02 -8.27 -14.29
N VAL A 92 2.24 -8.73 -14.54
CA VAL A 92 3.42 -7.87 -14.69
C VAL A 92 3.60 -7.50 -16.16
N PHE A 93 3.78 -6.21 -16.44
CA PHE A 93 3.97 -5.67 -17.78
C PHE A 93 5.28 -4.89 -17.90
N ALA A 94 5.87 -4.87 -19.09
CA ALA A 94 6.93 -3.91 -19.40
C ALA A 94 6.34 -2.50 -19.29
N LEU A 95 7.12 -1.57 -18.73
CA LEU A 95 6.72 -0.16 -18.63
C LEU A 95 7.10 0.54 -19.94
N ASP A 96 6.21 0.44 -20.93
CA ASP A 96 6.38 0.94 -22.29
C ASP A 96 5.10 1.61 -22.83
N VAL A 97 5.07 1.92 -24.11
CA VAL A 97 3.95 2.57 -24.80
C VAL A 97 2.61 1.84 -24.61
N ASN A 98 2.62 0.52 -24.40
CA ASN A 98 1.41 -0.31 -24.28
C ASN A 98 0.98 -0.53 -22.82
N ALA A 99 1.84 -0.18 -21.85
CA ALA A 99 1.57 -0.45 -20.44
C ALA A 99 0.21 0.07 -19.95
N PRO A 100 -0.24 1.30 -20.31
CA PRO A 100 -1.54 1.80 -19.87
C PRO A 100 -2.72 0.95 -20.35
N ASP A 101 -2.68 0.55 -21.60
CA ASP A 101 -3.76 -0.28 -22.19
C ASP A 101 -3.72 -1.71 -21.65
N HIS A 102 -2.53 -2.24 -21.37
CA HIS A 102 -2.37 -3.55 -20.75
C HIS A 102 -2.94 -3.54 -19.33
N ILE A 103 -2.52 -2.61 -18.49
CA ILE A 103 -3.01 -2.49 -17.11
C ILE A 103 -4.52 -2.24 -17.08
N LYS A 104 -5.04 -1.34 -17.95
CA LYS A 104 -6.47 -1.06 -18.00
C LYS A 104 -7.30 -2.31 -18.34
N ARG A 105 -6.85 -3.09 -19.34
CA ARG A 105 -7.53 -4.33 -19.74
C ARG A 105 -7.44 -5.41 -18.67
N ASP A 106 -6.25 -5.58 -18.10
CA ASP A 106 -5.99 -6.54 -17.04
C ASP A 106 -6.85 -6.26 -15.81
N LEU A 107 -6.80 -5.03 -15.29
CA LEU A 107 -7.59 -4.57 -14.16
C LEU A 107 -9.10 -4.75 -14.40
N SER A 108 -9.59 -4.35 -15.57
CA SER A 108 -11.01 -4.49 -15.90
C SER A 108 -11.43 -5.97 -16.05
N SER A 109 -10.55 -6.82 -16.60
CA SER A 109 -10.82 -8.26 -16.77
C SER A 109 -10.83 -8.99 -15.43
N LEU A 110 -9.84 -8.72 -14.55
CA LEU A 110 -9.76 -9.36 -13.24
C LEU A 110 -10.90 -8.89 -12.33
N TRP A 111 -11.23 -7.60 -12.36
CA TRP A 111 -12.39 -7.06 -11.65
C TRP A 111 -13.70 -7.72 -12.07
N ALA A 112 -13.93 -7.86 -13.39
CA ALA A 112 -15.14 -8.48 -13.91
C ALA A 112 -15.26 -9.97 -13.52
N GLN A 113 -14.13 -10.68 -13.38
CA GLN A 113 -14.12 -12.06 -12.89
C GLN A 113 -14.56 -12.12 -11.42
N VAL A 114 -14.00 -11.27 -10.56
CA VAL A 114 -14.39 -11.21 -9.13
C VAL A 114 -15.85 -10.79 -9.00
N GLN A 115 -16.28 -9.77 -9.74
CA GLN A 115 -17.67 -9.30 -9.73
C GLN A 115 -18.64 -10.42 -10.11
N LYS A 116 -18.38 -11.13 -11.20
CA LYS A 116 -19.23 -12.25 -11.65
C LYS A 116 -19.27 -13.37 -10.60
N SER A 117 -18.11 -13.72 -10.01
CA SER A 117 -18.09 -14.74 -8.96
C SER A 117 -18.85 -14.28 -7.72
N ALA A 118 -18.71 -13.01 -7.30
CA ALA A 118 -19.45 -12.47 -6.17
C ALA A 118 -20.97 -12.51 -6.40
N GLU A 119 -21.46 -12.19 -7.61
CA GLU A 119 -22.88 -12.26 -7.99
C GLU A 119 -23.45 -13.68 -7.84
N GLU A 120 -22.66 -14.74 -8.11
CA GLU A 120 -23.08 -16.13 -7.90
C GLU A 120 -23.34 -16.47 -6.42
N PHE A 121 -22.74 -15.72 -5.50
CA PHE A 121 -22.94 -15.82 -4.05
C PHE A 121 -23.85 -14.71 -3.47
N ASN A 122 -24.58 -13.99 -4.31
CA ASN A 122 -25.42 -12.83 -3.92
C ASN A 122 -24.61 -11.78 -3.15
N ALA A 123 -23.42 -11.47 -3.62
CA ALA A 123 -22.54 -10.47 -3.02
C ALA A 123 -22.17 -9.38 -4.03
N LYS A 124 -21.78 -8.22 -3.51
CA LYS A 124 -21.23 -7.10 -4.25
C LYS A 124 -19.74 -6.94 -3.90
N ILE A 125 -19.02 -6.20 -4.73
CA ILE A 125 -17.63 -5.83 -4.47
C ILE A 125 -17.49 -4.31 -4.54
N GLY A 126 -16.58 -3.76 -3.72
CA GLY A 126 -16.34 -2.31 -3.69
C GLY A 126 -14.92 -1.95 -3.30
N LEU A 127 -14.46 -0.79 -3.75
CA LEU A 127 -13.14 -0.25 -3.49
C LEU A 127 -13.23 0.86 -2.43
N PHE A 128 -12.59 0.64 -1.29
CA PHE A 128 -12.53 1.58 -0.17
C PHE A 128 -11.10 1.61 0.36
N GLY A 129 -10.70 2.66 1.01
CA GLY A 129 -9.47 2.65 1.83
C GLY A 129 -9.76 2.13 3.23
N VAL A 130 -10.91 2.52 3.79
CA VAL A 130 -11.56 1.94 4.96
C VAL A 130 -13.04 1.83 4.64
N LEU A 131 -13.62 0.64 4.80
CA LEU A 131 -15.04 0.41 4.52
C LEU A 131 -15.91 1.12 5.58
N PRO A 132 -16.71 2.15 5.19
CA PRO A 132 -17.47 2.96 6.16
C PRO A 132 -18.53 2.20 6.97
N SER A 133 -19.07 1.09 6.43
CA SER A 133 -20.07 0.27 7.13
C SER A 133 -19.50 -0.68 8.19
N LEU A 134 -18.16 -0.74 8.36
CA LEU A 134 -17.53 -1.54 9.41
C LEU A 134 -17.98 -1.13 10.81
N ARG A 135 -18.14 -2.13 11.67
CA ARG A 135 -18.47 -2.00 13.10
C ARG A 135 -17.55 -2.90 13.92
N LEU A 136 -17.44 -2.66 15.23
CA LEU A 136 -16.57 -3.46 16.11
C LEU A 136 -16.85 -4.96 16.08
N GLU A 137 -18.08 -5.38 15.82
CA GLU A 137 -18.47 -6.79 15.69
C GLU A 137 -17.80 -7.51 14.52
N HIS A 138 -17.45 -6.78 13.43
CA HIS A 138 -16.81 -7.33 12.25
C HIS A 138 -15.33 -7.70 12.47
N PHE A 139 -14.77 -7.37 13.63
CA PHE A 139 -13.41 -7.77 14.02
C PHE A 139 -13.40 -9.01 14.94
N ASN A 140 -14.47 -9.78 15.00
CA ASN A 140 -14.49 -11.07 15.68
C ASN A 140 -13.71 -12.10 14.84
N LYS A 141 -12.48 -12.42 15.26
CA LYS A 141 -11.59 -13.34 14.54
C LYS A 141 -12.18 -14.72 14.27
N LYS A 142 -13.09 -15.22 15.12
CA LYS A 142 -13.73 -16.53 14.91
C LYS A 142 -14.64 -16.56 13.69
N ILE A 143 -15.17 -15.40 13.30
CA ILE A 143 -16.10 -15.27 12.18
C ILE A 143 -15.40 -14.71 10.96
N TYR A 144 -14.59 -13.66 11.16
CA TYR A 144 -14.11 -12.81 10.08
C TYR A 144 -12.62 -12.99 9.72
N GLN A 145 -11.80 -13.70 10.53
CA GLN A 145 -10.40 -13.96 10.14
C GLN A 145 -10.32 -15.09 9.14
N SER A 146 -9.58 -14.89 8.06
CA SER A 146 -9.27 -15.92 7.06
C SER A 146 -8.50 -17.09 7.65
N ASP A 147 -8.77 -18.32 7.15
CA ASP A 147 -8.27 -19.59 7.69
C ASP A 147 -6.84 -19.87 7.19
N MET A 148 -5.91 -18.93 7.37
CA MET A 148 -4.49 -19.07 7.01
C MET A 148 -3.60 -19.15 8.26
N HIS A 149 -2.61 -20.03 8.27
CA HIS A 149 -1.69 -20.20 9.39
C HIS A 149 -0.91 -18.92 9.68
N ARG A 150 -0.46 -18.23 8.61
CA ARG A 150 0.31 -17.00 8.72
C ARG A 150 -0.38 -15.91 9.55
N TYR A 151 -1.69 -15.75 9.43
CA TYR A 151 -2.44 -14.71 10.17
C TYR A 151 -2.54 -15.08 11.65
N THR A 152 -2.76 -16.35 11.96
CA THR A 152 -2.79 -16.84 13.34
C THR A 152 -1.43 -16.67 14.02
N VAL A 153 -0.35 -17.08 13.35
CA VAL A 153 1.03 -17.00 13.87
C VAL A 153 1.47 -15.54 14.01
N ALA A 154 1.20 -14.69 12.99
CA ALA A 154 1.54 -13.26 13.06
C ALA A 154 0.83 -12.59 14.23
N SER A 155 -0.48 -12.82 14.39
CA SER A 155 -1.27 -12.26 15.50
C SER A 155 -0.73 -12.69 16.87
N GLN A 156 -0.42 -13.97 17.04
CA GLN A 156 0.16 -14.48 18.27
C GLN A 156 1.55 -13.86 18.54
N ARG A 157 2.42 -13.84 17.53
CA ARG A 157 3.79 -13.34 17.67
C ARG A 157 3.86 -11.85 17.93
N ILE A 158 3.02 -11.05 17.27
CA ILE A 158 2.92 -9.60 17.54
C ILE A 158 2.51 -9.36 18.98
N ARG A 159 1.52 -10.10 19.49
CA ARG A 159 1.08 -10.01 20.88
C ARG A 159 2.19 -10.40 21.87
N GLU A 160 2.93 -11.49 21.60
CA GLU A 160 4.07 -11.92 22.41
C GLU A 160 5.16 -10.86 22.49
N LEU A 161 5.50 -10.23 21.36
CA LEU A 161 6.53 -9.20 21.28
C LEU A 161 6.11 -7.89 21.94
N ARG A 162 4.82 -7.56 21.89
CA ARG A 162 4.26 -6.31 22.43
C ARG A 162 3.96 -6.38 23.92
N HIS A 163 3.67 -7.57 24.47
CA HIS A 163 3.27 -7.81 25.86
C HIS A 163 1.99 -7.09 26.32
N GLU A 164 1.23 -6.50 25.40
CA GLU A 164 -0.03 -5.78 25.68
C GLU A 164 -1.01 -5.85 24.51
N SER A 165 -2.26 -5.46 24.75
CA SER A 165 -3.28 -5.36 23.70
C SER A 165 -2.89 -4.37 22.61
N VAL A 166 -3.29 -4.63 21.37
CA VAL A 166 -3.23 -3.65 20.28
C VAL A 166 -4.13 -2.47 20.62
N LYS A 167 -3.57 -1.28 20.54
CA LYS A 167 -4.28 -0.01 20.74
C LYS A 167 -4.07 0.85 19.52
N ILE A 168 -5.18 1.38 18.99
CA ILE A 168 -5.18 2.39 17.94
C ILE A 168 -5.75 3.65 18.55
N LEU A 169 -4.96 4.71 18.56
CA LEU A 169 -5.36 6.02 19.09
C LEU A 169 -4.85 7.11 18.16
N PHE A 170 -5.76 7.88 17.58
CA PHE A 170 -5.42 9.07 16.82
C PHE A 170 -6.59 10.06 16.79
N HIS A 171 -6.30 11.31 16.40
CA HIS A 171 -7.26 12.39 16.35
C HIS A 171 -7.40 12.91 14.91
N GLY A 172 -8.57 12.70 14.33
CA GLY A 172 -9.07 13.40 13.16
C GLY A 172 -9.94 14.59 13.58
N GLU A 173 -11.13 14.75 12.98
CA GLU A 173 -12.19 15.58 13.57
C GLU A 173 -12.73 14.95 14.85
N ASP A 174 -12.83 13.61 14.86
CA ASP A 174 -13.19 12.83 16.05
C ASP A 174 -11.96 12.11 16.62
N GLU A 175 -12.03 11.72 17.90
CA GLU A 175 -11.07 10.81 18.50
C GLU A 175 -11.42 9.37 18.14
N ILE A 176 -10.49 8.65 17.54
CA ILE A 176 -10.55 7.22 17.30
C ILE A 176 -9.70 6.52 18.37
N SER A 177 -10.37 5.72 19.22
CA SER A 177 -9.73 4.95 20.28
C SER A 177 -10.26 3.51 20.25
N LEU A 178 -9.41 2.57 19.84
CA LEU A 178 -9.75 1.15 19.68
C LEU A 178 -8.77 0.30 20.48
N LYS A 179 -9.22 -0.83 21.03
CA LYS A 179 -8.41 -1.77 21.77
C LYS A 179 -8.84 -3.21 21.48
N LYS A 180 -7.87 -4.09 21.22
CA LYS A 180 -8.09 -5.51 20.93
C LYS A 180 -6.87 -6.36 21.27
N ASP A 181 -7.10 -7.66 21.56
CA ASP A 181 -6.04 -8.61 21.90
C ASP A 181 -5.49 -9.40 20.69
N ASP A 182 -5.86 -9.00 19.49
CA ASP A 182 -5.40 -9.56 18.23
C ASP A 182 -5.18 -8.46 17.19
N VAL A 183 -4.67 -8.81 16.00
CA VAL A 183 -4.34 -7.87 14.93
C VAL A 183 -5.49 -7.58 13.96
N MET A 184 -6.73 -8.00 14.28
CA MET A 184 -7.87 -7.85 13.36
C MET A 184 -8.16 -6.39 12.94
N PHE A 185 -7.67 -5.38 13.66
CA PHE A 185 -7.79 -3.99 13.21
C PHE A 185 -6.90 -3.66 12.00
N GLU A 186 -5.95 -4.51 11.64
CA GLU A 186 -5.22 -4.37 10.39
C GLU A 186 -6.18 -4.44 9.19
N ALA A 187 -7.17 -5.31 9.24
CA ALA A 187 -8.23 -5.45 8.23
C ALA A 187 -9.20 -4.25 8.12
N LEU A 188 -8.98 -3.16 8.86
CA LEU A 188 -9.69 -1.89 8.60
C LEU A 188 -9.29 -1.28 7.27
N GLY A 189 -8.03 -1.51 6.83
CA GLY A 189 -7.45 -0.84 5.69
C GLY A 189 -7.28 -1.73 4.47
N THR A 190 -7.74 -1.28 3.31
CA THR A 190 -7.51 -1.90 2.01
C THR A 190 -6.75 -0.96 1.09
N SER A 191 -5.90 -1.51 0.23
CA SER A 191 -4.90 -0.75 -0.52
C SER A 191 -4.86 -1.06 -2.02
N LEU A 192 -4.29 -0.12 -2.76
CA LEU A 192 -3.68 -0.31 -4.07
C LEU A 192 -2.16 -0.31 -3.87
N GLN A 193 -1.49 -1.41 -4.16
CA GLN A 193 -0.04 -1.52 -4.11
C GLN A 193 0.52 -1.58 -5.53
N LEU A 194 1.54 -0.77 -5.81
CA LEU A 194 2.20 -0.75 -7.11
C LEU A 194 3.61 -1.32 -6.98
N HIS A 195 3.97 -2.23 -7.87
CA HIS A 195 5.30 -2.79 -7.97
C HIS A 195 6.03 -2.17 -9.16
N LEU A 196 7.01 -1.33 -8.90
CA LEU A 196 7.84 -0.71 -9.90
C LEU A 196 9.24 -1.34 -9.89
N GLN A 197 9.55 -2.17 -10.91
CA GLN A 197 10.91 -2.65 -11.12
C GLN A 197 11.73 -1.56 -11.79
N ILE A 198 12.93 -1.35 -11.28
CA ILE A 198 13.84 -0.27 -11.67
C ILE A 198 15.24 -0.78 -11.91
N PRO A 199 16.07 -0.08 -12.73
CA PRO A 199 17.47 -0.39 -12.92
C PRO A 199 18.30 -0.19 -11.64
N PHE A 200 19.31 -1.02 -11.46
CA PHE A 200 20.23 -0.93 -10.32
C PHE A 200 20.93 0.44 -10.22
N ALA A 201 21.44 0.95 -11.34
CA ALA A 201 22.26 2.16 -11.39
C ALA A 201 21.57 3.43 -10.85
N THR A 202 20.22 3.48 -10.92
CA THR A 202 19.41 4.65 -10.50
C THR A 202 18.48 4.32 -9.35
N SER A 203 18.68 3.19 -8.70
CA SER A 203 17.72 2.65 -7.72
C SER A 203 17.58 3.51 -6.46
N VAL A 204 18.64 4.20 -6.05
CA VAL A 204 18.63 5.13 -4.91
C VAL A 204 17.78 6.37 -5.22
N GLU A 205 17.97 6.95 -6.40
CA GLU A 205 17.20 8.11 -6.87
C GLU A 205 15.71 7.77 -6.97
N TYR A 206 15.37 6.58 -7.46
CA TYR A 206 13.99 6.11 -7.51
C TYR A 206 13.38 5.95 -6.12
N TYR A 207 14.16 5.47 -5.15
CA TYR A 207 13.69 5.38 -3.76
C TYR A 207 13.39 6.76 -3.18
N HIS A 208 14.30 7.73 -3.34
CA HIS A 208 14.10 9.11 -2.87
C HIS A 208 12.92 9.78 -3.58
N ALA A 209 12.79 9.59 -4.90
CA ALA A 209 11.66 10.10 -5.67
C ALA A 209 10.33 9.49 -5.20
N ALA A 210 10.32 8.19 -4.87
CA ALA A 210 9.15 7.50 -4.36
C ALA A 210 8.73 8.01 -2.96
N LEU A 211 9.67 8.38 -2.10
CA LEU A 211 9.37 9.00 -0.80
C LEU A 211 8.63 10.34 -1.00
N LEU A 212 9.16 11.24 -1.83
CA LEU A 212 8.50 12.53 -2.10
C LEU A 212 7.15 12.36 -2.82
N ALA A 213 7.11 11.51 -3.85
CA ALA A 213 5.86 11.24 -4.55
C ALA A 213 4.80 10.66 -3.62
N SER A 214 5.18 9.89 -2.59
CA SER A 214 4.26 9.36 -1.57
C SER A 214 3.60 10.44 -0.74
N VAL A 215 4.30 11.55 -0.43
CA VAL A 215 3.71 12.71 0.24
C VAL A 215 2.57 13.30 -0.60
N VAL A 216 2.78 13.41 -1.91
CA VAL A 216 1.76 13.92 -2.85
C VAL A 216 0.59 12.95 -2.95
N MET A 217 0.90 11.64 -3.14
CA MET A 217 -0.09 10.63 -3.46
C MET A 217 -0.98 10.26 -2.28
N VAL A 218 -0.49 10.30 -1.03
CA VAL A 218 -1.31 10.04 0.16
C VAL A 218 -2.44 11.07 0.31
N GLY A 219 -2.24 12.30 -0.14
CA GLY A 219 -3.29 13.32 -0.16
C GLY A 219 -4.17 13.26 -1.40
N PHE A 220 -3.59 13.04 -2.58
CA PHE A 220 -4.32 12.98 -3.84
C PHE A 220 -5.27 11.78 -3.93
N GLY A 221 -4.82 10.60 -3.48
CA GLY A 221 -5.57 9.34 -3.56
C GLY A 221 -6.45 9.04 -2.36
N ALA A 222 -6.46 9.87 -1.30
CA ALA A 222 -7.11 9.57 -0.02
C ALA A 222 -8.56 9.08 -0.15
N ASN A 223 -8.88 7.97 0.56
CA ASN A 223 -10.19 7.30 0.52
C ASN A 223 -10.54 6.57 1.83
N SER A 224 -10.05 7.03 2.98
CA SER A 224 -10.22 6.34 4.27
C SER A 224 -10.60 7.25 5.43
N SER A 225 -11.49 8.21 5.18
CA SER A 225 -11.78 9.28 6.14
C SER A 225 -12.80 8.90 7.24
N LEU A 226 -13.59 7.85 7.04
CA LEU A 226 -14.58 7.39 8.03
C LEU A 226 -14.14 6.05 8.62
N VAL A 227 -13.99 6.02 9.94
CA VAL A 227 -13.56 4.85 10.71
C VAL A 227 -14.58 4.52 11.78
N LEU A 228 -15.31 3.40 11.60
CA LEU A 228 -16.36 2.96 12.54
C LEU A 228 -17.38 4.07 12.87
N GLY A 229 -17.80 4.80 11.84
CA GLY A 229 -18.76 5.90 11.98
C GLY A 229 -18.20 7.21 12.53
N LYS A 230 -16.88 7.32 12.70
CA LYS A 230 -16.18 8.52 13.18
C LYS A 230 -15.33 9.14 12.08
N LYS A 231 -15.17 10.47 12.11
CA LYS A 231 -14.37 11.22 11.16
C LYS A 231 -12.90 11.23 11.58
N GLY A 232 -12.08 10.46 10.87
CA GLY A 232 -10.64 10.30 11.08
C GLY A 232 -9.80 11.30 10.28
N TRP A 233 -8.61 10.85 9.86
CA TRP A 233 -7.77 11.54 8.89
C TRP A 233 -8.36 11.34 7.47
N HIS A 234 -7.97 12.17 6.51
CA HIS A 234 -8.31 11.91 5.11
C HIS A 234 -7.80 10.52 4.66
N GLU A 235 -6.60 10.16 5.09
CA GLU A 235 -6.05 8.81 4.90
C GLU A 235 -5.77 8.14 6.26
N SER A 236 -6.84 7.74 6.96
CA SER A 236 -6.77 7.10 8.29
C SER A 236 -6.05 5.75 8.25
N ARG A 237 -6.02 5.07 7.09
CA ARG A 237 -5.34 3.79 6.88
C ARG A 237 -3.86 3.86 7.29
N ILE A 238 -3.21 5.02 7.08
CA ILE A 238 -1.81 5.22 7.46
C ILE A 238 -1.60 4.95 8.94
N THR A 239 -2.25 5.70 9.81
CA THR A 239 -2.06 5.55 11.25
C THR A 239 -2.69 4.28 11.82
N ILE A 240 -3.75 3.75 11.20
CA ILE A 240 -4.36 2.47 11.60
C ILE A 240 -3.39 1.32 11.38
N PHE A 241 -2.79 1.21 10.21
CA PHE A 241 -1.88 0.11 9.89
C PHE A 241 -0.61 0.16 10.76
N GLU A 242 -0.02 1.33 10.93
CA GLU A 242 1.16 1.51 11.79
C GLU A 242 0.93 1.03 13.22
N GLN A 243 -0.25 1.27 13.79
CA GLN A 243 -0.57 0.92 15.16
C GLN A 243 -1.09 -0.50 15.33
N SER A 244 -1.76 -1.07 14.31
CA SER A 244 -2.38 -2.40 14.39
C SER A 244 -1.39 -3.55 14.44
N VAL A 245 -0.21 -3.40 13.81
CA VAL A 245 0.85 -4.41 13.76
C VAL A 245 2.14 -3.99 14.48
N ASP A 246 2.08 -2.95 15.30
CA ASP A 246 3.22 -2.50 16.12
C ASP A 246 3.63 -3.58 17.13
N THR A 247 4.88 -4.03 17.03
CA THR A 247 5.47 -5.07 17.88
C THR A 247 6.24 -4.55 19.07
N ARG A 248 6.31 -3.21 19.24
CA ARG A 248 7.06 -2.61 20.35
C ARG A 248 6.26 -2.69 21.64
N ASP A 249 6.92 -3.12 22.71
CA ASP A 249 6.41 -2.94 24.06
C ASP A 249 6.56 -1.47 24.52
N LYS A 250 6.15 -1.17 25.74
CA LYS A 250 6.20 0.20 26.27
C LYS A 250 7.62 0.75 26.30
N GLU A 251 8.59 -0.04 26.74
CA GLU A 251 9.99 0.36 26.88
C GLU A 251 10.60 0.72 25.52
N ARG A 252 10.39 -0.11 24.51
CA ARG A 252 10.90 0.10 23.16
C ARG A 252 10.27 1.34 22.50
N ARG A 253 8.98 1.62 22.75
CA ARG A 253 8.36 2.87 22.29
C ARG A 253 8.96 4.11 22.98
N GLU A 254 9.21 4.04 24.30
CA GLU A 254 9.82 5.14 25.05
C GLU A 254 11.28 5.42 24.61
N HIS A 255 12.00 4.40 24.13
CA HIS A 255 13.33 4.55 23.54
C HIS A 255 13.32 4.98 22.06
N GLY A 256 12.14 5.20 21.45
CA GLY A 256 12.03 5.68 20.08
C GLY A 256 12.39 4.65 19.00
N GLU A 257 12.32 3.33 19.32
CA GLU A 257 12.52 2.30 18.30
C GLU A 257 11.45 2.44 17.19
N GLU A 258 11.85 2.19 15.94
CA GLU A 258 10.94 2.25 14.79
C GLU A 258 9.85 1.17 14.82
N THR A 259 8.68 1.50 14.28
CA THR A 259 7.60 0.54 14.04
C THR A 259 7.87 -0.28 12.79
N ARG A 260 7.21 -1.44 12.66
CA ARG A 260 7.30 -2.26 11.43
C ARG A 260 6.67 -1.61 10.21
N VAL A 261 5.66 -0.79 10.44
CA VAL A 261 5.04 0.06 9.42
C VAL A 261 5.49 1.49 9.70
N HIS A 262 6.16 2.09 8.76
CA HIS A 262 6.67 3.46 8.88
C HIS A 262 6.93 4.06 7.49
N PHE A 263 7.06 5.37 7.42
CA PHE A 263 7.35 6.06 6.17
C PHE A 263 8.72 5.65 5.63
N ALA A 264 9.77 5.96 6.36
CA ALA A 264 11.14 5.49 6.21
C ALA A 264 11.92 5.90 7.47
N HIS A 265 13.16 5.42 7.60
CA HIS A 265 14.04 5.82 8.69
C HIS A 265 14.82 7.09 8.34
N ASP A 266 15.40 7.13 7.13
CA ASP A 266 16.16 8.25 6.56
C ASP A 266 16.26 8.06 5.04
N TYR A 267 16.88 9.02 4.36
CA TYR A 267 17.44 8.82 3.04
C TYR A 267 18.51 7.72 3.06
N ILE A 268 18.79 7.14 1.91
CA ILE A 268 19.75 6.02 1.78
C ILE A 268 20.86 6.38 0.79
N ASP A 269 22.02 5.83 1.00
CA ASP A 269 23.13 5.85 0.02
C ASP A 269 23.16 4.55 -0.81
N SER A 270 22.59 3.48 -0.27
CA SER A 270 22.46 2.17 -0.90
C SER A 270 21.19 1.46 -0.46
N TRP A 271 20.64 0.60 -1.30
CA TRP A 271 19.57 -0.32 -0.88
C TRP A 271 19.99 -1.28 0.23
N LEU A 272 21.29 -1.54 0.38
CA LEU A 272 21.81 -2.32 1.50
C LEU A 272 21.47 -1.67 2.84
N ASP A 273 21.38 -0.33 2.90
CA ASP A 273 21.01 0.38 4.13
C ASP A 273 19.61 -0.04 4.61
N LEU A 274 18.66 -0.20 3.67
CA LEU A 274 17.30 -0.66 3.99
C LEU A 274 17.30 -2.12 4.50
N PHE A 275 18.14 -2.96 3.93
CA PHE A 275 18.23 -4.38 4.32
C PHE A 275 18.95 -4.53 5.66
N GLU A 276 19.98 -3.71 5.94
CA GLU A 276 20.63 -3.65 7.24
C GLU A 276 19.67 -3.18 8.34
N GLN A 277 18.88 -2.15 8.08
CA GLN A 277 17.83 -1.68 8.98
C GLN A 277 16.83 -2.79 9.33
N ASN A 278 16.55 -3.74 8.42
CA ASN A 278 15.67 -4.87 8.69
C ASN A 278 16.15 -5.73 9.86
N LYS A 279 17.47 -5.82 10.10
CA LYS A 279 18.06 -6.65 11.17
C LYS A 279 17.65 -6.19 12.59
N MET A 280 17.20 -4.94 12.76
CA MET A 280 16.70 -4.44 14.05
C MET A 280 15.33 -5.05 14.44
N PHE A 281 14.54 -5.50 13.47
CA PHE A 281 13.21 -6.02 13.72
C PHE A 281 13.25 -7.49 14.16
N LYS A 282 12.57 -7.80 15.26
CA LYS A 282 12.44 -9.19 15.74
C LYS A 282 11.65 -10.04 14.74
N LEU A 283 12.03 -11.29 14.58
CA LEU A 283 11.38 -12.21 13.66
C LEU A 283 9.91 -12.46 14.05
N ILE A 284 9.03 -12.43 13.07
CA ILE A 284 7.62 -12.85 13.21
C ILE A 284 7.49 -14.32 12.86
N PHE A 285 8.09 -14.75 11.76
CA PHE A 285 8.09 -16.13 11.29
C PHE A 285 9.50 -16.71 11.38
N ALA A 286 9.56 -18.05 11.55
CA ALA A 286 10.78 -18.83 11.54
C ALA A 286 10.63 -20.10 10.68
N ASP A 287 9.97 -19.95 9.51
CA ASP A 287 9.76 -21.05 8.55
C ASP A 287 11.06 -21.37 7.82
N VAL A 288 11.83 -22.29 8.40
CA VAL A 288 13.14 -22.69 7.88
C VAL A 288 12.96 -23.62 6.68
N LYS A 289 13.61 -23.29 5.57
CA LYS A 289 13.65 -24.14 4.38
C LYS A 289 15.07 -24.36 3.91
N ASP A 290 15.37 -25.59 3.49
CA ASP A 290 16.63 -25.93 2.83
C ASP A 290 16.53 -25.59 1.34
N THR A 291 16.76 -24.32 1.04
CA THR A 291 16.72 -23.78 -0.33
C THR A 291 18.05 -23.10 -0.68
N PRO A 292 18.39 -23.03 -1.97
CA PRO A 292 19.55 -22.25 -2.41
C PRO A 292 19.48 -20.80 -1.93
N LYS A 293 20.61 -20.22 -1.49
CA LYS A 293 20.68 -18.81 -1.03
C LYS A 293 20.18 -17.83 -2.09
N SER A 294 20.29 -18.19 -3.37
CA SER A 294 19.78 -17.37 -4.48
C SER A 294 18.26 -17.21 -4.51
N GLU A 295 17.52 -18.08 -3.83
CA GLU A 295 16.06 -17.96 -3.69
C GLU A 295 15.65 -16.94 -2.63
N LEU A 296 16.57 -16.56 -1.72
CA LEU A 296 16.37 -15.55 -0.68
C LEU A 296 15.12 -15.82 0.17
N HIS A 297 14.83 -17.09 0.49
CA HIS A 297 13.59 -17.49 1.18
C HIS A 297 13.47 -16.81 2.54
N HIS A 298 14.50 -16.89 3.39
CA HIS A 298 14.47 -16.34 4.74
C HIS A 298 14.48 -14.81 4.72
N PHE A 299 15.28 -14.23 3.83
CA PHE A 299 15.30 -12.79 3.61
C PHE A 299 13.92 -12.26 3.17
N ASN A 300 13.32 -12.85 2.15
CA ASN A 300 12.02 -12.43 1.64
C ASN A 300 10.91 -12.60 2.69
N LEU A 301 10.94 -13.69 3.47
CA LEU A 301 9.97 -13.91 4.53
C LEU A 301 10.12 -12.86 5.66
N HIS A 302 11.35 -12.54 6.05
CA HIS A 302 11.60 -11.50 7.04
C HIS A 302 11.24 -10.09 6.52
N ASN A 303 11.76 -9.71 5.34
CA ASN A 303 11.45 -8.44 4.68
C ASN A 303 9.93 -8.27 4.45
N GLY A 304 9.23 -9.36 4.14
CA GLY A 304 7.78 -9.41 3.99
C GLY A 304 6.97 -9.10 5.26
N THR A 305 7.64 -9.03 6.43
CA THR A 305 7.03 -8.64 7.71
C THR A 305 7.40 -7.22 8.16
N ILE A 306 8.07 -6.46 7.32
CA ILE A 306 8.45 -5.07 7.58
C ILE A 306 7.79 -4.21 6.50
N TRP A 307 6.71 -3.54 6.89
CA TRP A 307 5.79 -2.90 5.96
C TRP A 307 6.05 -1.39 5.86
N ARG A 308 7.25 -1.02 5.35
CA ARG A 308 7.49 0.38 4.98
C ARG A 308 6.48 0.82 3.92
N TRP A 309 6.09 2.09 3.92
CA TRP A 309 5.20 2.63 2.89
C TRP A 309 5.81 2.57 1.50
N ILE A 310 7.14 2.60 1.43
CA ILE A 310 7.92 2.26 0.23
C ILE A 310 8.80 1.07 0.59
N ARG A 311 8.40 -0.13 0.20
CA ARG A 311 9.09 -1.36 0.55
C ARG A 311 10.05 -1.79 -0.55
N PRO A 312 11.36 -1.99 -0.25
CA PRO A 312 12.30 -2.56 -1.20
C PRO A 312 12.06 -4.07 -1.33
N ILE A 313 11.96 -4.57 -2.55
CA ILE A 313 11.84 -6.00 -2.83
C ILE A 313 12.97 -6.42 -3.75
N LEU A 314 13.68 -7.47 -3.34
CA LEU A 314 14.70 -8.16 -4.12
C LEU A 314 14.10 -9.46 -4.69
N GLY A 315 14.18 -9.62 -5.99
CA GLY A 315 13.66 -10.79 -6.70
C GLY A 315 14.62 -11.29 -7.77
N GLN A 316 14.11 -12.18 -8.61
CA GLN A 316 14.84 -12.70 -9.77
C GLN A 316 13.90 -12.81 -10.96
N ASP A 317 14.34 -12.43 -12.14
CA ASP A 317 13.59 -12.58 -13.38
C ASP A 317 13.78 -13.98 -13.99
N LYS A 318 13.00 -14.28 -15.03
CA LYS A 318 13.05 -15.59 -15.74
C LYS A 318 14.40 -15.87 -16.41
N SER A 319 15.25 -14.87 -16.60
CA SER A 319 16.60 -15.04 -17.15
C SER A 319 17.65 -15.34 -16.07
N GLY A 320 17.27 -15.31 -14.80
CA GLY A 320 18.14 -15.48 -13.65
C GLY A 320 18.84 -14.20 -13.18
N LYS A 321 18.56 -13.03 -13.79
CA LYS A 321 19.04 -11.74 -13.28
C LYS A 321 18.24 -11.30 -12.06
N HIS A 322 18.92 -10.73 -11.08
CA HIS A 322 18.25 -10.14 -9.91
C HIS A 322 17.48 -8.89 -10.29
N THR A 323 16.41 -8.59 -9.58
CA THR A 323 15.56 -7.43 -9.83
C THR A 323 15.39 -6.62 -8.56
N LEU A 324 15.49 -5.31 -8.68
CA LEU A 324 15.12 -4.36 -7.63
C LEU A 324 13.73 -3.81 -7.95
N ARG A 325 12.85 -3.84 -6.95
CA ARG A 325 11.46 -3.46 -7.11
C ARG A 325 11.01 -2.64 -5.91
N LEU A 326 10.46 -1.46 -6.17
CA LEU A 326 9.76 -0.67 -5.17
C LEU A 326 8.30 -1.15 -5.10
N GLU A 327 7.86 -1.48 -3.91
CA GLU A 327 6.46 -1.70 -3.61
C GLU A 327 5.91 -0.42 -2.95
N LEU A 328 5.05 0.27 -3.69
CA LEU A 328 4.45 1.55 -3.32
C LEU A 328 3.10 1.28 -2.66
N ARG A 329 3.00 1.44 -1.32
CA ARG A 329 1.87 0.97 -0.51
C ARG A 329 0.97 2.09 0.03
N VAL A 330 1.28 3.34 -0.27
CA VAL A 330 0.61 4.51 0.32
C VAL A 330 -0.81 4.71 -0.17
N LEU A 331 -1.14 4.21 -1.37
CA LEU A 331 -2.46 4.41 -1.96
C LEU A 331 -3.52 3.50 -1.31
N PRO A 332 -4.68 4.03 -0.93
CA PRO A 332 -5.85 3.21 -0.64
C PRO A 332 -6.41 2.61 -1.92
N SER A 333 -7.26 1.58 -1.79
CA SER A 333 -8.14 1.21 -2.88
C SER A 333 -8.97 2.40 -3.31
N GLY A 334 -8.87 2.77 -4.59
CA GLY A 334 -9.49 3.99 -5.12
C GLY A 334 -10.99 3.85 -5.28
N PRO A 335 -11.81 4.92 -5.27
CA PRO A 335 -13.25 4.72 -5.30
C PRO A 335 -13.76 3.93 -6.52
N THR A 336 -13.12 4.09 -7.66
CA THR A 336 -13.47 3.42 -8.92
C THR A 336 -12.24 2.83 -9.62
N LEU A 337 -12.44 1.97 -10.60
CA LEU A 337 -11.35 1.49 -11.46
C LEU A 337 -10.70 2.62 -12.26
N LYS A 338 -11.47 3.66 -12.64
CA LYS A 338 -10.90 4.86 -13.28
C LYS A 338 -10.00 5.62 -12.31
N ASP A 339 -10.43 5.81 -11.06
CA ASP A 339 -9.63 6.47 -10.05
C ASP A 339 -8.34 5.67 -9.73
N THR A 340 -8.45 4.35 -9.64
CA THR A 340 -7.31 3.44 -9.51
C THR A 340 -6.32 3.63 -10.66
N HIS A 341 -6.80 3.66 -11.90
CA HIS A 341 -5.96 3.83 -13.09
C HIS A 341 -5.28 5.22 -13.14
N ILE A 342 -6.00 6.29 -12.73
CA ILE A 342 -5.43 7.63 -12.61
C ILE A 342 -4.33 7.65 -11.55
N ASN A 343 -4.58 7.04 -10.39
CA ASN A 343 -3.62 6.96 -9.29
C ASN A 343 -2.32 6.26 -9.73
N ILE A 344 -2.41 5.15 -10.48
CA ILE A 344 -1.26 4.42 -11.01
C ILE A 344 -0.39 5.35 -11.87
N TRP A 345 -0.98 6.00 -12.87
CA TRP A 345 -0.20 6.77 -13.86
C TRP A 345 0.30 8.09 -13.30
N PHE A 346 -0.41 8.70 -12.36
CA PHE A 346 0.12 9.85 -11.65
C PHE A 346 1.35 9.47 -10.81
N PHE A 347 1.27 8.38 -10.02
CA PHE A 347 2.37 7.98 -9.15
C PHE A 347 3.63 7.61 -9.95
N ILE A 348 3.48 6.75 -10.96
CA ILE A 348 4.60 6.33 -11.82
C ILE A 348 5.21 7.51 -12.60
N GLY A 349 4.35 8.34 -13.21
CA GLY A 349 4.81 9.51 -13.96
C GLY A 349 5.51 10.54 -13.06
N LEU A 350 5.02 10.75 -11.86
CA LEU A 350 5.62 11.68 -10.90
C LEU A 350 7.00 11.18 -10.41
N ILE A 351 7.12 9.90 -10.06
CA ILE A 351 8.40 9.31 -9.65
C ILE A 351 9.43 9.46 -10.76
N GLU A 352 9.11 9.02 -11.97
CA GLU A 352 10.00 9.11 -13.12
C GLU A 352 10.37 10.56 -13.46
N GLY A 353 9.40 11.46 -13.41
CA GLY A 353 9.63 12.88 -13.64
C GLY A 353 10.59 13.50 -12.61
N LEU A 354 10.46 13.12 -11.35
CA LEU A 354 11.38 13.55 -10.29
C LEU A 354 12.79 13.03 -10.51
N VAL A 355 12.96 11.76 -10.84
CA VAL A 355 14.29 11.18 -11.16
C VAL A 355 14.92 11.91 -12.33
N ARG A 356 14.16 12.15 -13.41
CA ARG A 356 14.68 12.83 -14.63
C ARG A 356 14.94 14.32 -14.45
N SER A 357 14.29 14.95 -13.50
CA SER A 357 14.51 16.38 -13.23
C SER A 357 15.93 16.68 -12.76
N GLY A 358 16.65 15.69 -12.25
CA GLY A 358 17.98 15.85 -11.67
C GLY A 358 18.01 16.66 -10.38
N ILE A 359 16.84 16.88 -9.76
CA ILE A 359 16.74 17.58 -8.48
C ILE A 359 17.39 16.71 -7.39
N ASN A 360 18.19 17.34 -6.54
CA ASN A 360 18.64 16.68 -5.33
C ASN A 360 17.48 16.61 -4.32
N LEU A 361 16.81 15.47 -4.26
CA LEU A 361 15.63 15.24 -3.40
C LEU A 361 15.99 15.24 -1.89
N THR A 362 17.25 15.05 -1.55
CA THR A 362 17.73 15.09 -0.15
C THR A 362 17.95 16.51 0.38
N ASN A 363 17.69 17.55 -0.43
CA ASN A 363 17.71 18.94 0.04
C ASN A 363 16.60 19.25 1.05
N ILE A 364 15.50 18.49 1.03
CA ILE A 364 14.48 18.55 2.09
C ILE A 364 15.02 17.73 3.27
N PRO A 365 15.15 18.28 4.49
CA PRO A 365 15.52 17.47 5.66
C PRO A 365 14.54 16.31 5.83
N PHE A 366 15.05 15.10 6.09
CA PHE A 366 14.22 13.89 6.11
C PHE A 366 13.04 14.00 7.10
N GLU A 367 13.26 14.50 8.33
CA GLU A 367 12.19 14.70 9.30
C GLU A 367 11.12 15.67 8.81
N THR A 368 11.49 16.68 8.01
CA THR A 368 10.53 17.60 7.36
C THR A 368 9.67 16.85 6.34
N LEU A 369 10.27 16.00 5.51
CA LEU A 369 9.54 15.19 4.53
C LEU A 369 8.59 14.20 5.23
N LYS A 370 9.04 13.60 6.32
CA LYS A 370 8.25 12.69 7.16
C LYS A 370 7.06 13.41 7.81
N ASP A 371 7.28 14.60 8.37
CA ASP A 371 6.21 15.41 8.94
C ASP A 371 5.18 15.85 7.89
N ASP A 372 5.64 16.18 6.69
CA ASP A 372 4.76 16.51 5.56
C ASP A 372 3.91 15.30 5.16
N PHE A 373 4.48 14.09 5.12
CA PHE A 373 3.74 12.87 4.82
C PHE A 373 2.55 12.67 5.79
N TYR A 374 2.79 12.76 7.09
CA TYR A 374 1.71 12.60 8.09
C TYR A 374 0.74 13.79 8.08
N THR A 375 1.21 14.99 7.82
CA THR A 375 0.36 16.18 7.67
C THR A 375 -0.59 16.02 6.49
N VAL A 376 -0.08 15.58 5.36
CA VAL A 376 -0.88 15.35 4.14
C VAL A 376 -1.82 14.15 4.32
N ALA A 377 -1.39 13.07 4.96
CA ALA A 377 -2.28 11.95 5.29
C ALA A 377 -3.46 12.40 6.16
N LYS A 378 -3.21 13.31 7.11
CA LYS A 378 -4.24 13.82 8.01
C LYS A 378 -5.21 14.79 7.34
N HIS A 379 -4.73 15.72 6.51
CA HIS A 379 -5.51 16.85 6.00
C HIS A 379 -5.82 16.77 4.50
N GLY A 380 -5.31 15.76 3.79
CA GLY A 380 -5.57 15.53 2.36
C GLY A 380 -5.01 16.61 1.46
N MET A 381 -5.66 16.85 0.32
CA MET A 381 -5.21 17.79 -0.72
C MET A 381 -5.17 19.27 -0.29
N GLU A 382 -5.86 19.65 0.78
CA GLU A 382 -5.84 21.03 1.32
C GLU A 382 -4.56 21.34 2.12
N SER A 383 -3.67 20.35 2.25
CA SER A 383 -2.41 20.47 2.99
C SER A 383 -1.41 21.40 2.28
N LYS A 384 -0.42 21.80 3.08
CA LYS A 384 0.82 22.40 2.60
C LYS A 384 1.98 21.44 2.91
N PHE A 385 2.96 21.37 2.02
CA PHE A 385 4.16 20.55 2.15
C PHE A 385 5.38 21.29 1.61
N HIS A 386 6.59 20.81 1.91
CA HIS A 386 7.82 21.41 1.40
C HIS A 386 8.13 20.83 0.01
N GLU A 387 8.09 21.72 -0.98
CA GLU A 387 8.35 21.33 -2.37
C GLU A 387 9.85 21.15 -2.65
N PRO A 388 10.25 20.29 -3.63
CA PRO A 388 11.64 19.87 -3.77
C PRO A 388 12.57 20.90 -4.44
N PHE A 389 12.04 21.89 -5.16
CA PHE A 389 12.87 22.81 -5.95
C PHE A 389 13.52 23.92 -5.11
N GLN A 390 12.75 24.51 -4.20
CA GLN A 390 13.18 25.66 -3.37
C GLN A 390 13.03 25.35 -1.88
N THR A 391 12.58 24.15 -1.52
CA THR A 391 12.29 23.71 -0.14
C THR A 391 11.32 24.62 0.61
N GLN A 392 10.44 25.30 -0.13
CA GLN A 392 9.42 26.17 0.44
C GLN A 392 8.14 25.40 0.75
N LYS A 393 7.42 25.85 1.78
CA LYS A 393 6.13 25.29 2.14
C LYS A 393 5.03 25.89 1.25
N VAL A 394 4.50 25.06 0.35
CA VAL A 394 3.50 25.45 -0.67
C VAL A 394 2.21 24.65 -0.54
N SER A 395 1.12 25.12 -1.15
CA SER A 395 -0.12 24.36 -1.27
C SER A 395 0.10 23.12 -2.13
N LEU A 396 -0.32 21.94 -1.63
CA LEU A 396 -0.23 20.69 -2.39
C LEU A 396 -0.98 20.78 -3.72
N LYS A 397 -2.19 21.34 -3.74
CA LYS A 397 -2.97 21.53 -4.97
C LYS A 397 -2.27 22.43 -5.98
N GLU A 398 -1.79 23.59 -5.52
CA GLU A 398 -1.08 24.52 -6.40
C GLU A 398 0.19 23.91 -6.98
N TRP A 399 0.96 23.18 -6.18
CA TRP A 399 2.16 22.51 -6.64
C TRP A 399 1.85 21.41 -7.66
N ILE A 400 0.82 20.58 -7.41
CA ILE A 400 0.42 19.55 -8.40
C ILE A 400 0.07 20.19 -9.73
N LEU A 401 -0.71 21.29 -9.73
CA LEU A 401 -1.13 21.99 -10.97
C LEU A 401 0.03 22.66 -11.71
N ASN A 402 0.99 23.21 -11.00
CA ASN A 402 2.07 24.01 -11.59
C ASN A 402 3.28 23.17 -11.99
N ASP A 403 3.71 22.24 -11.16
CA ASP A 403 4.95 21.47 -11.31
C ASP A 403 4.72 19.95 -11.34
N GLY A 404 3.84 19.41 -10.49
CA GLY A 404 3.51 18.01 -10.43
C GLY A 404 3.02 17.45 -11.77
N LEU A 405 2.12 18.16 -12.46
CA LEU A 405 1.64 17.76 -13.79
C LEU A 405 2.76 17.76 -14.84
N LYS A 406 3.67 18.76 -14.82
CA LYS A 406 4.80 18.83 -15.77
C LYS A 406 5.78 17.67 -15.53
N LEU A 407 6.08 17.37 -14.25
CA LEU A 407 6.92 16.23 -13.89
C LEU A 407 6.28 14.92 -14.34
N THR A 408 4.99 14.75 -14.07
CA THR A 408 4.22 13.57 -14.49
C THR A 408 4.23 13.41 -16.01
N GLU A 409 4.01 14.50 -16.76
CA GLU A 409 4.09 14.51 -18.21
C GLU A 409 5.46 14.06 -18.70
N ALA A 410 6.53 14.68 -18.18
CA ALA A 410 7.90 14.33 -18.56
C ALA A 410 8.21 12.85 -18.25
N GLY A 411 7.81 12.36 -17.10
CA GLY A 411 8.00 10.97 -16.71
C GLY A 411 7.23 9.99 -17.61
N LEU A 412 5.97 10.24 -17.90
CA LEU A 412 5.18 9.35 -18.78
C LEU A 412 5.69 9.37 -20.22
N ARG A 413 6.10 10.53 -20.74
CA ARG A 413 6.70 10.65 -22.07
C ARG A 413 8.01 9.88 -22.21
N SER A 414 8.80 9.78 -21.15
CA SER A 414 10.07 9.04 -21.17
C SER A 414 9.90 7.54 -21.41
N PHE A 415 8.77 6.99 -21.01
CA PHE A 415 8.37 5.62 -21.30
C PHE A 415 7.62 5.47 -22.65
N ASN A 416 7.59 6.53 -23.47
CA ASN A 416 6.85 6.61 -24.73
C ASN A 416 5.33 6.37 -24.57
N ILE A 417 4.78 6.59 -23.40
CA ILE A 417 3.34 6.45 -23.16
C ILE A 417 2.59 7.48 -24.01
N GLN A 418 1.54 7.02 -24.68
CA GLN A 418 0.69 7.85 -25.54
C GLN A 418 -0.59 8.27 -24.81
N ASN A 419 -1.28 9.27 -25.37
CA ASN A 419 -2.55 9.80 -24.85
C ASN A 419 -2.46 10.24 -23.38
N ILE A 420 -1.27 10.70 -22.96
CA ILE A 420 -1.02 11.14 -21.58
C ILE A 420 -1.88 12.33 -21.17
N GLU A 421 -2.30 13.14 -22.14
CA GLU A 421 -3.20 14.29 -21.95
C GLU A 421 -4.48 13.87 -21.21
N THR A 422 -5.02 12.69 -21.50
CA THR A 422 -6.20 12.16 -20.81
C THR A 422 -5.94 11.95 -19.32
N TYR A 423 -4.76 11.45 -18.95
CA TYR A 423 -4.40 11.25 -17.54
C TYR A 423 -4.15 12.60 -16.84
N LEU A 424 -3.42 13.48 -17.50
CA LEU A 424 -3.12 14.82 -16.96
C LEU A 424 -4.41 15.64 -16.76
N ASP A 425 -5.36 15.56 -17.68
CA ASP A 425 -6.66 16.22 -17.56
C ASP A 425 -7.48 15.68 -16.38
N LEU A 426 -7.50 14.36 -16.18
CA LEU A 426 -8.22 13.76 -15.06
C LEU A 426 -7.56 14.07 -13.72
N ILE A 427 -6.22 14.07 -13.65
CA ILE A 427 -5.48 14.52 -12.46
C ILE A 427 -5.81 15.98 -12.16
N LYS A 428 -5.73 16.84 -13.17
CA LYS A 428 -6.05 18.28 -13.06
C LYS A 428 -7.47 18.49 -12.55
N GLN A 429 -8.46 17.85 -13.14
CA GLN A 429 -9.87 17.97 -12.74
C GLN A 429 -10.07 17.56 -11.27
N ARG A 430 -9.42 16.47 -10.80
CA ARG A 430 -9.50 16.05 -9.40
C ARG A 430 -8.91 17.10 -8.46
N VAL A 431 -7.76 17.68 -8.81
CA VAL A 431 -7.11 18.71 -7.99
C VAL A 431 -7.92 20.02 -7.98
N GLU A 432 -8.42 20.46 -9.14
CA GLU A 432 -9.25 21.67 -9.26
C GLU A 432 -10.57 21.56 -8.49
N SER A 433 -11.22 20.39 -8.53
CA SER A 433 -12.44 20.14 -7.75
C SER A 433 -12.15 20.04 -6.23
N GLY A 434 -10.94 19.66 -5.84
CA GLY A 434 -10.59 19.34 -4.45
C GLY A 434 -11.26 18.07 -3.93
N GLN A 435 -11.91 17.28 -4.80
CA GLN A 435 -12.69 16.11 -4.41
C GLN A 435 -11.97 14.81 -4.73
N ASN A 436 -11.65 14.04 -3.70
CA ASN A 436 -11.24 12.64 -3.73
C ASN A 436 -12.21 11.79 -2.89
N GLY A 437 -11.93 10.50 -2.72
CA GLY A 437 -12.80 9.61 -1.96
C GLY A 437 -13.03 10.08 -0.51
N ALA A 438 -11.97 10.56 0.15
CA ALA A 438 -12.05 11.00 1.53
C ALA A 438 -12.87 12.30 1.70
N SER A 439 -12.61 13.31 0.87
CA SER A 439 -13.35 14.57 0.94
C SER A 439 -14.83 14.38 0.59
N TRP A 440 -15.14 13.52 -0.41
CA TRP A 440 -16.53 13.19 -0.73
C TRP A 440 -17.23 12.50 0.45
N GLN A 441 -16.59 11.51 1.08
CA GLN A 441 -17.15 10.81 2.24
C GLN A 441 -17.45 11.78 3.39
N LEU A 442 -16.51 12.68 3.72
CA LEU A 442 -16.67 13.64 4.80
C LEU A 442 -17.82 14.63 4.52
N GLU A 443 -17.89 15.21 3.33
CA GLU A 443 -18.95 16.16 2.97
C GLU A 443 -20.32 15.46 2.86
N HIS A 444 -20.38 14.26 2.31
CA HIS A 444 -21.61 13.47 2.29
C HIS A 444 -22.11 13.14 3.70
N TYR A 445 -21.20 12.65 4.57
CA TYR A 445 -21.55 12.33 5.95
C TYR A 445 -21.94 13.58 6.75
N LYS A 446 -21.28 14.70 6.54
CA LYS A 446 -21.65 16.00 7.14
C LYS A 446 -23.07 16.43 6.74
N LYS A 447 -23.46 16.18 5.49
CA LYS A 447 -24.79 16.57 4.97
C LYS A 447 -25.91 15.67 5.49
N TYR A 448 -25.69 14.35 5.53
CA TYR A 448 -26.76 13.39 5.77
C TYR A 448 -26.66 12.71 7.14
N ASN A 449 -25.48 12.66 7.74
CA ASN A 449 -25.19 11.96 9.01
C ASN A 449 -25.70 10.50 9.03
N ASP A 450 -25.58 9.81 7.91
CA ASP A 450 -26.11 8.47 7.68
C ASP A 450 -25.11 7.64 6.85
N ILE A 451 -24.52 6.61 7.50
CA ILE A 451 -23.56 5.69 6.87
C ILE A 451 -24.25 4.80 5.82
N SER A 452 -25.47 4.36 6.06
CA SER A 452 -26.19 3.49 5.11
C SER A 452 -26.45 4.22 3.80
N LYS A 453 -26.91 5.48 3.89
CA LYS A 453 -27.09 6.34 2.72
C LYS A 453 -25.76 6.66 2.03
N LEU A 454 -24.70 6.90 2.79
CA LEU A 454 -23.36 7.11 2.21
C LEU A 454 -22.92 5.89 1.40
N MET A 455 -23.06 4.70 1.95
CA MET A 455 -22.72 3.45 1.28
C MET A 455 -23.54 3.22 0.00
N GLU A 456 -24.85 3.50 0.06
CA GLU A 456 -25.73 3.40 -1.11
C GLU A 456 -25.32 4.34 -2.23
N ASP A 457 -25.12 5.63 -1.93
CA ASP A 457 -24.72 6.64 -2.91
C ASP A 457 -23.30 6.40 -3.43
N TYR A 458 -22.36 5.95 -2.58
CA TYR A 458 -21.00 5.58 -2.97
C TYR A 458 -20.99 4.42 -3.96
N MET A 459 -21.64 3.32 -3.62
CA MET A 459 -21.70 2.13 -4.47
C MET A 459 -22.39 2.43 -5.80
N LYS A 460 -23.46 3.20 -5.80
CA LYS A 460 -24.13 3.63 -7.02
C LYS A 460 -23.22 4.39 -7.99
N ASN A 461 -22.36 5.28 -7.48
CA ASN A 461 -21.41 6.02 -8.30
C ASN A 461 -20.23 5.14 -8.74
N ALA A 462 -19.74 4.26 -7.84
CA ALA A 462 -18.64 3.35 -8.11
C ALA A 462 -18.99 2.33 -9.20
N GLU A 463 -20.20 1.74 -9.18
CA GLU A 463 -20.70 0.80 -10.20
C GLU A 463 -20.76 1.45 -11.59
N GLN A 464 -21.05 2.74 -11.68
CA GLN A 464 -21.03 3.48 -12.95
C GLN A 464 -19.61 3.83 -13.41
N ASN A 465 -18.59 3.54 -12.60
CA ASN A 465 -17.19 3.88 -12.84
C ASN A 465 -16.97 5.35 -13.19
N ILE A 466 -17.73 6.25 -12.54
CA ILE A 466 -17.59 7.71 -12.68
C ILE A 466 -16.42 8.14 -11.79
N PRO A 467 -15.42 8.88 -12.31
CA PRO A 467 -14.34 9.41 -11.47
C PRO A 467 -14.88 10.21 -10.28
N VAL A 468 -14.29 10.02 -9.10
CA VAL A 468 -14.83 10.56 -7.85
C VAL A 468 -14.99 12.08 -7.84
N HIS A 469 -14.15 12.82 -8.57
CA HIS A 469 -14.25 14.27 -8.67
C HIS A 469 -15.52 14.77 -9.40
N ASN A 470 -16.27 13.86 -10.03
CA ASN A 470 -17.56 14.14 -10.67
C ASN A 470 -18.77 13.64 -9.85
N TRP A 471 -18.55 13.10 -8.65
CA TRP A 471 -19.65 12.63 -7.81
C TRP A 471 -20.40 13.80 -7.17
N SER A 472 -21.73 13.78 -7.21
CA SER A 472 -22.57 14.73 -6.49
C SER A 472 -22.71 14.33 -5.02
N ILE A 473 -22.97 15.31 -4.14
CA ILE A 473 -23.26 15.12 -2.71
C ILE A 473 -24.74 15.38 -2.42
#